data_39fc79049367179384248e41957001cd
#
_entry.id   39fc79049367179384248e41957001cd
#
_cell.length_a   1.000
_cell.length_b   1.000
_cell.length_c   1.000
_cell.angle_alpha   90.00
_cell.angle_beta   90.00
_cell.angle_gamma   90.00
#
_symmetry.space_group_name_H-M   'P 1'
#
loop_
_entity.id
_entity.type
_entity.pdbx_description
1 polymer ?
#
loop_
_entity_poly.entity_id
_entity_poly.type
_entity_poly.pdbx_seq_one_letter_code
_entity_poly.pdbx_strand_id
1 'polypeptide(L)'
;MAEEVKNDYVWNSEEVNRLDKLTQDYLHMLELDGLNYEERAKVVTKLSKCRQLRRTSKDTVEILEPFVLFLESDKGKNLLNLTNSEQKGA
;
A
#
# COMPACT_ATOMS: atom_id res chain seq x y z
N MET A 1 -9.17 2.63 -16.44
CA MET A 1 -8.91 1.38 -15.72
C MET A 1 -7.44 1.15 -15.42
N ALA A 2 -6.55 1.18 -16.39
CA ALA A 2 -5.12 0.92 -16.16
C ALA A 2 -4.46 1.93 -15.23
N GLU A 3 -4.81 3.20 -15.34
CA GLU A 3 -4.29 4.26 -14.46
C GLU A 3 -4.79 4.10 -13.03
N GLU A 4 -6.04 3.68 -12.84
CA GLU A 4 -6.61 3.43 -11.53
C GLU A 4 -5.87 2.30 -10.81
N VAL A 5 -5.55 1.22 -11.53
CA VAL A 5 -4.79 0.10 -10.98
C VAL A 5 -3.38 0.54 -10.56
N LYS A 6 -2.69 1.32 -11.41
CA LYS A 6 -1.38 1.88 -11.09
C LYS A 6 -1.43 2.82 -9.90
N ASN A 7 -2.42 3.71 -9.85
CA ASN A 7 -2.59 4.66 -8.77
C ASN A 7 -2.85 3.93 -7.44
N ASP A 8 -3.70 2.92 -7.45
CA ASP A 8 -3.97 2.10 -6.27
C ASP A 8 -2.72 1.35 -5.80
N TYR A 9 -1.94 0.81 -6.74
CA TYR A 9 -0.68 0.14 -6.44
C TYR A 9 0.32 1.09 -5.78
N VAL A 10 0.53 2.27 -6.37
CA VAL A 10 1.46 3.27 -5.84
C VAL A 10 0.99 3.76 -4.47
N TRP A 11 -0.30 4.09 -4.33
CA TRP A 11 -0.86 4.57 -3.07
C TRP A 11 -0.68 3.53 -1.96
N ASN A 12 -1.00 2.26 -2.22
CA ASN A 12 -0.86 1.20 -1.21
C ASN A 12 0.61 0.92 -0.90
N SER A 13 1.51 1.02 -1.88
CA SER A 13 2.95 0.86 -1.65
C SER A 13 3.50 1.96 -0.76
N GLU A 14 3.07 3.21 -0.97
CA GLU A 14 3.43 4.34 -0.12
C GLU A 14 2.84 4.18 1.29
N GLU A 15 1.60 3.67 1.39
CA GLU A 15 0.95 3.38 2.68
C GLU A 15 1.73 2.34 3.48
N VAL A 16 2.20 1.28 2.84
CA VAL A 16 3.04 0.26 3.52
C VAL A 16 4.28 0.92 4.12
N ASN A 17 4.96 1.78 3.35
CA ASN A 17 6.15 2.48 3.82
C ASN A 17 5.83 3.43 4.97
N ARG A 18 4.75 4.19 4.88
CA ARG A 18 4.29 5.10 5.93
C ARG A 18 3.97 4.33 7.22
N LEU A 19 3.25 3.23 7.09
CA LEU A 19 2.84 2.40 8.22
C LEU A 19 4.04 1.67 8.85
N ASP A 20 5.05 1.30 8.05
CA ASP A 20 6.30 0.74 8.57
C ASP A 20 7.02 1.75 9.47
N LYS A 21 7.12 3.00 9.05
CA LYS A 21 7.73 4.06 9.84
C LYS A 21 6.96 4.31 11.14
N LEU A 22 5.63 4.38 11.06
CA LEU A 22 4.77 4.51 12.24
C LEU A 22 4.94 3.34 13.21
N THR A 23 5.03 2.13 12.70
CA THR A 23 5.26 0.93 13.50
C THR A 23 6.57 1.03 14.27
N GLN A 24 7.64 1.48 13.60
CA GLN A 24 8.93 1.69 14.24
C GLN A 24 8.86 2.76 15.33
N ASP A 25 8.17 3.86 15.07
CA ASP A 25 7.98 4.94 16.03
C ASP A 25 7.23 4.45 17.28
N TYR A 26 6.16 3.68 17.10
CA TYR A 26 5.41 3.12 18.22
C TYR A 26 6.23 2.09 19.01
N LEU A 27 6.99 1.24 18.35
CA LEU A 27 7.88 0.29 19.02
C LEU A 27 8.95 1.03 19.83
N HIS A 28 9.49 2.10 19.26
CA HIS A 28 10.47 2.93 19.94
C HIS A 28 9.88 3.60 21.19
N MET A 29 8.65 4.08 21.10
CA MET A 29 7.93 4.63 22.26
C MET A 29 7.78 3.60 23.39
N LEU A 30 7.50 2.35 23.04
CA LEU A 30 7.35 1.27 24.03
C LEU A 30 8.67 0.93 24.74
N GLU A 31 9.81 1.24 24.12
CA GLU A 31 11.13 1.04 24.72
C GLU A 31 11.51 2.14 25.72
N LEU A 32 10.79 3.28 25.72
CA LEU A 32 11.03 4.37 26.63
C LEU A 32 10.55 4.04 28.04
N ASP A 33 11.37 4.35 29.05
CA ASP A 33 11.09 4.04 30.46
C ASP A 33 10.06 4.98 31.12
N GLY A 34 9.62 6.02 30.41
CA GLY A 34 8.75 7.05 30.98
C GLY A 34 7.25 6.83 30.83
N LEU A 35 6.83 5.75 30.13
CA LEU A 35 5.41 5.51 29.85
C LEU A 35 4.73 4.77 31.02
N ASN A 36 3.56 5.26 31.45
CA ASN A 36 2.72 4.54 32.40
C ASN A 36 1.90 3.45 31.70
N TYR A 37 1.15 2.67 32.48
CA TYR A 37 0.36 1.56 31.94
C TYR A 37 -0.67 2.01 30.90
N GLU A 38 -1.40 3.11 31.17
CA GLU A 38 -2.42 3.62 30.26
C GLU A 38 -1.80 4.09 28.93
N GLU A 39 -0.68 4.79 29.00
CA GLU A 39 0.03 5.27 27.82
C GLU A 39 0.54 4.10 26.99
N ARG A 40 1.10 3.07 27.62
CA ARG A 40 1.54 1.85 26.95
C ARG A 40 0.36 1.15 26.27
N ALA A 41 -0.77 1.03 26.95
CA ALA A 41 -1.98 0.41 26.40
C ALA A 41 -2.45 1.15 25.14
N LYS A 42 -2.43 2.48 25.14
CA LYS A 42 -2.79 3.30 23.99
C LYS A 42 -1.84 3.06 22.81
N VAL A 43 -0.53 3.03 23.09
CA VAL A 43 0.48 2.79 22.05
C VAL A 43 0.30 1.39 21.45
N VAL A 44 0.08 0.38 22.28
CA VAL A 44 -0.15 -1.00 21.81
C VAL A 44 -1.39 -1.07 20.92
N THR A 45 -2.48 -0.38 21.28
CA THR A 45 -3.68 -0.33 20.47
C THR A 45 -3.42 0.32 19.10
N LYS A 46 -2.71 1.45 19.08
CA LYS A 46 -2.33 2.12 17.84
C LYS A 46 -1.41 1.26 16.98
N LEU A 47 -0.46 0.58 17.61
CA LEU A 47 0.45 -0.34 16.92
C LEU A 47 -0.32 -1.49 16.28
N SER A 48 -1.28 -2.08 16.99
CA SER A 48 -2.13 -3.15 16.46
C SER A 48 -2.91 -2.70 15.24
N LYS A 49 -3.54 -1.52 15.30
CA LYS A 49 -4.26 -0.93 14.14
C LYS A 49 -3.31 -0.68 12.97
N CYS A 50 -2.14 -0.14 13.25
CA CYS A 50 -1.12 0.13 12.24
C CYS A 50 -0.71 -1.15 11.51
N ARG A 51 -0.49 -2.24 12.25
CA ARG A 51 -0.16 -3.55 11.69
C ARG A 51 -1.28 -4.12 10.82
N GLN A 52 -2.54 -3.96 11.24
CA GLN A 52 -3.70 -4.40 10.46
C GLN A 52 -3.82 -3.63 9.15
N LEU A 53 -3.67 -2.31 9.20
CA LEU A 53 -3.72 -1.46 8.01
C LEU A 53 -2.56 -1.78 7.06
N ARG A 54 -1.37 -2.01 7.60
CA ARG A 54 -0.20 -2.40 6.80
C ARG A 54 -0.44 -3.73 6.09
N ARG A 55 -1.01 -4.70 6.78
CA ARG A 55 -1.34 -6.01 6.19
C ARG A 55 -2.32 -5.84 5.04
N THR A 56 -3.39 -5.05 5.23
CA THR A 56 -4.39 -4.79 4.20
C THR A 56 -3.76 -4.13 2.98
N SER A 57 -2.93 -3.09 3.18
CA SER A 57 -2.25 -2.40 2.09
C SER A 57 -1.25 -3.31 1.38
N LYS A 58 -0.52 -4.12 2.13
CA LYS A 58 0.44 -5.07 1.56
C LYS A 58 -0.28 -6.13 0.73
N ASP A 59 -1.39 -6.67 1.22
CA ASP A 59 -2.19 -7.65 0.48
C ASP A 59 -2.70 -7.04 -0.82
N THR A 60 -3.15 -5.79 -0.79
CA THR A 60 -3.59 -5.07 -1.98
C THR A 60 -2.44 -4.92 -2.98
N VAL A 61 -1.25 -4.55 -2.52
CA VAL A 61 -0.05 -4.45 -3.37
C VAL A 61 0.27 -5.80 -4.01
N GLU A 62 0.24 -6.88 -3.24
CA GLU A 62 0.52 -8.23 -3.74
C GLU A 62 -0.48 -8.68 -4.80
N ILE A 63 -1.75 -8.30 -4.64
CA ILE A 63 -2.80 -8.60 -5.62
C ILE A 63 -2.62 -7.78 -6.89
N LEU A 64 -2.28 -6.49 -6.77
CA LEU A 64 -2.18 -5.57 -7.89
C LEU A 64 -0.85 -5.69 -8.65
N GLU A 65 0.21 -6.15 -8.01
CA GLU A 65 1.55 -6.23 -8.61
C GLU A 65 1.57 -6.99 -9.94
N PRO A 66 1.00 -8.21 -10.06
CA PRO A 66 0.98 -8.91 -11.33
C PRO A 66 0.29 -8.12 -12.45
N PHE A 67 -0.78 -7.40 -12.13
CA PHE A 67 -1.50 -6.58 -13.09
C PHE A 67 -0.65 -5.40 -13.55
N VAL A 68 0.04 -4.72 -12.62
CA VAL A 68 0.93 -3.61 -12.95
C VAL A 68 2.08 -4.09 -13.83
N LEU A 69 2.70 -5.21 -13.47
CA LEU A 69 3.79 -5.80 -14.27
C LEU A 69 3.32 -6.19 -15.67
N PHE A 70 2.12 -6.75 -15.78
CA PHE A 70 1.53 -7.06 -17.08
C PHE A 70 1.29 -5.80 -17.91
N LEU A 71 0.71 -4.74 -17.29
CA LEU A 71 0.44 -3.48 -17.98
C LEU A 71 1.72 -2.76 -18.44
N GLU A 72 2.82 -2.96 -17.72
CA GLU A 72 4.13 -2.40 -18.08
C GLU A 72 4.90 -3.27 -19.07
N SER A 73 4.48 -4.52 -19.28
CA SER A 73 5.08 -5.40 -20.27
C SER A 73 4.71 -4.95 -21.68
N ASP A 74 5.47 -5.40 -22.70
CA ASP A 74 5.19 -5.06 -24.09
C ASP A 74 3.79 -5.53 -24.53
N LYS A 75 3.36 -6.69 -24.04
CA LYS A 75 2.03 -7.23 -24.35
C LYS A 75 0.93 -6.35 -23.73
N GLY A 76 1.10 -5.92 -22.48
CA GLY A 76 0.15 -5.05 -21.80
C GLY A 76 0.05 -3.69 -22.47
N LYS A 77 1.17 -3.09 -22.83
CA LYS A 77 1.23 -1.81 -23.54
C LYS A 77 0.57 -1.90 -24.91
N ASN A 78 0.83 -2.96 -25.66
CA ASN A 78 0.20 -3.17 -26.96
C ASN A 78 -1.30 -3.33 -26.84
N LEU A 79 -1.77 -4.07 -25.86
CA LEU A 79 -3.19 -4.25 -25.59
C LEU A 79 -3.88 -2.93 -25.25
N LEU A 80 -3.26 -2.11 -24.41
CA LEU A 80 -3.75 -0.78 -24.07
C LEU A 80 -3.80 0.15 -25.28
N ASN A 81 -2.78 0.11 -26.14
CA ASN A 81 -2.73 0.90 -27.36
C ASN A 81 -3.85 0.51 -28.32
N LEU A 82 -4.09 -0.79 -28.49
CA LEU A 82 -5.20 -1.28 -29.32
C LEU A 82 -6.55 -0.80 -28.78
N THR A 83 -6.77 -0.91 -27.47
CA THR A 83 -8.00 -0.44 -26.83
C THR A 83 -8.17 1.06 -27.00
N ASN A 84 -7.12 1.84 -26.82
CA ASN A 84 -7.16 3.30 -27.01
C ASN A 84 -7.42 3.66 -28.47
N SER A 85 -6.84 2.94 -29.42
CA SER A 85 -7.07 3.13 -30.83
C SER A 85 -8.53 2.87 -31.22
N GLU A 86 -9.12 1.82 -30.67
CA GLU A 86 -10.53 1.50 -30.87
C GLU A 86 -11.45 2.59 -30.33
N GLN A 87 -11.17 3.09 -29.13
CA GLN A 87 -11.93 4.18 -28.53
C GLN A 87 -11.83 5.48 -29.34
N LYS A 88 -10.69 5.77 -29.92
CA LYS A 88 -10.49 6.94 -30.78
C LYS A 88 -11.14 6.78 -32.13
N GLY A 89 -11.25 5.55 -32.63
CA GLY A 89 -11.86 5.23 -33.89
C GLY A 89 -13.40 5.24 -33.88
N ALA A 90 -13.95 5.22 -32.67
CA ALA A 90 -15.40 5.31 -32.51
C ALA A 90 -15.86 6.74 -32.49
#